data_78a7f631edafd82a4406792bbb614831
#
_entry.id   78a7f631edafd82a4406792bbb614831
#
_cell.length_a   1.000
_cell.length_b   1.000
_cell.length_c   1.000
_cell.angle_alpha   90.00
_cell.angle_beta   90.00
_cell.angle_gamma   90.00
#
_symmetry.space_group_name_H-M   'P 1'
#
loop_
_entity.id
_entity.type
_entity.pdbx_description
1 polymer ?
#
loop_
_entity_poly.entity_id
_entity_poly.type
_entity_poly.pdbx_seq_one_letter_code
_entity_poly.pdbx_strand_id
1 'polypeptide(L)'
;MLTQEDKDLLAKKGISEEQIAQQLACFEKGFPYLQLSAAASIDNGGIFAPQDDEQKGYLAAWDEYLSGDKKIVKFVPASGAASRMFKNMFEFLGAEYNVPTTDFEKKFFDNVHQFAFFDDLNASCLKNTGKDIDQLVAAGEYKAVVSNLLEAVGLNYGALPKGLLKFHRYEDGVRTPLEEHLVEGALYAAGKTGKANVHFTVSSEHRELFMKLVDEKVKAYSDKYGIEYNVSFSEQKPCTDTIAADMENNPFRDNGKLLFRPGGHGALIENLNDIDADVVFVKNIDNVVPDRLKADTVTYKKLIAGVLVTLQQKAFAYLNLLDSGHYTHSQLEEIIHFVQRDLRCRREDIKNLEDADLVIYLRKKLNRPMRACGMVKNVGEPGGGPFLAYNPDGTVSLQILESSQIDMNDAEKKAMFEKGTHFNPVDLVCAIRDYKGNKFNLLNYVDKATGFISYKSKNGKELKALELPGLWNGSMSDWSTIFVEVPLSTFNPVKTVNDLLREQHQ
;
A
#
# COMPACT_ATOMS: atom_id res chain seq x y z
N MET A 1 -20.44 13.71 27.08
CA MET A 1 -21.59 14.10 26.27
C MET A 1 -21.10 15.04 25.16
N LEU A 2 -21.52 14.85 23.92
CA LEU A 2 -21.12 15.72 22.80
C LEU A 2 -21.84 17.06 22.90
N THR A 3 -21.09 18.15 22.70
CA THR A 3 -21.66 19.53 22.62
C THR A 3 -22.27 19.79 21.25
N GLN A 4 -22.98 20.90 21.06
CA GLN A 4 -23.50 21.28 19.75
C GLN A 4 -22.35 21.56 18.76
N GLU A 5 -21.26 22.19 19.21
CA GLU A 5 -20.06 22.42 18.39
C GLU A 5 -19.40 21.10 17.92
N ASP A 6 -19.41 20.08 18.79
CA ASP A 6 -18.93 18.73 18.41
C ASP A 6 -19.81 18.14 17.31
N LYS A 7 -21.14 18.23 17.44
CA LYS A 7 -22.07 17.70 16.42
C LYS A 7 -21.92 18.41 15.07
N ASP A 8 -21.71 19.70 15.08
CA ASP A 8 -21.47 20.50 13.88
C ASP A 8 -20.14 20.09 13.21
N LEU A 9 -19.10 19.82 14.00
CA LEU A 9 -17.81 19.30 13.50
C LEU A 9 -17.97 17.90 12.88
N LEU A 10 -18.72 17.01 13.54
CA LEU A 10 -19.01 15.67 13.02
C LEU A 10 -19.77 15.75 11.70
N ALA A 11 -20.82 16.56 11.63
CA ALA A 11 -21.60 16.76 10.41
C ALA A 11 -20.73 17.26 9.25
N LYS A 12 -19.83 18.23 9.51
CA LYS A 12 -18.86 18.73 8.53
C LYS A 12 -17.92 17.65 8.01
N LYS A 13 -17.53 16.70 8.85
CA LYS A 13 -16.67 15.57 8.47
C LYS A 13 -17.44 14.41 7.83
N GLY A 14 -18.77 14.38 7.94
CA GLY A 14 -19.58 13.23 7.52
C GLY A 14 -19.45 12.04 8.46
N ILE A 15 -19.19 12.28 9.75
CA ILE A 15 -19.04 11.25 10.80
C ILE A 15 -20.32 11.25 11.64
N SER A 16 -20.93 10.09 11.88
CA SER A 16 -22.12 9.96 12.72
C SER A 16 -21.74 9.87 14.22
N GLU A 17 -22.68 10.23 15.10
CA GLU A 17 -22.51 10.03 16.54
C GLU A 17 -22.35 8.54 16.89
N GLU A 18 -23.00 7.65 16.13
CA GLU A 18 -22.88 6.21 16.28
C GLU A 18 -21.44 5.72 15.95
N GLN A 19 -20.84 6.24 14.88
CA GLN A 19 -19.43 5.92 14.56
C GLN A 19 -18.48 6.34 15.69
N ILE A 20 -18.70 7.51 16.30
CA ILE A 20 -17.93 7.96 17.46
C ILE A 20 -18.11 7.02 18.65
N ALA A 21 -19.35 6.62 18.96
CA ALA A 21 -19.62 5.69 20.05
C ALA A 21 -18.94 4.32 19.81
N GLN A 22 -18.96 3.82 18.57
CA GLN A 22 -18.28 2.59 18.21
C GLN A 22 -16.75 2.72 18.34
N GLN A 23 -16.16 3.84 17.90
CA GLN A 23 -14.72 4.09 18.02
C GLN A 23 -14.29 4.21 19.50
N LEU A 24 -15.06 4.88 20.34
CA LEU A 24 -14.78 4.99 21.78
C LEU A 24 -14.87 3.61 22.46
N ALA A 25 -15.85 2.79 22.08
CA ALA A 25 -15.97 1.44 22.59
C ALA A 25 -14.74 0.55 22.21
N CYS A 26 -14.07 0.82 21.07
CA CYS A 26 -12.83 0.14 20.71
C CYS A 26 -11.69 0.49 21.67
N PHE A 27 -11.61 1.72 22.19
CA PHE A 27 -10.59 2.09 23.18
C PHE A 27 -10.78 1.38 24.52
N GLU A 28 -12.03 1.11 24.89
CA GLU A 28 -12.35 0.38 26.13
C GLU A 28 -12.10 -1.12 26.02
N LYS A 29 -12.51 -1.72 24.89
CA LYS A 29 -12.48 -3.17 24.67
C LYS A 29 -11.17 -3.67 24.08
N GLY A 30 -10.41 -2.80 23.41
CA GLY A 30 -9.28 -3.20 22.56
C GLY A 30 -9.73 -3.96 21.31
N PHE A 31 -8.76 -4.53 20.63
CA PHE A 31 -8.97 -5.41 19.48
C PHE A 31 -8.46 -6.82 19.79
N PRO A 32 -9.17 -7.87 19.36
CA PRO A 32 -8.70 -9.23 19.54
C PRO A 32 -7.47 -9.49 18.65
N TYR A 33 -6.55 -10.31 19.13
CA TYR A 33 -5.51 -10.84 18.27
C TYR A 33 -6.07 -11.87 17.30
N LEU A 34 -5.54 -11.88 16.09
CA LEU A 34 -5.93 -12.86 15.08
C LEU A 34 -5.39 -14.25 15.41
N GLN A 35 -6.20 -15.26 15.17
CA GLN A 35 -5.81 -16.66 15.38
C GLN A 35 -5.07 -17.17 14.17
N LEU A 36 -3.79 -17.55 14.37
CA LEU A 36 -2.95 -18.09 13.31
C LEU A 36 -3.06 -19.60 13.21
N SER A 37 -3.08 -20.09 11.97
CA SER A 37 -2.88 -21.52 11.67
C SER A 37 -1.42 -21.80 11.35
N ALA A 38 -0.78 -20.95 10.54
CA ALA A 38 0.65 -21.04 10.19
C ALA A 38 1.14 -19.74 9.51
N ALA A 39 2.45 -19.51 9.46
CA ALA A 39 3.05 -18.63 8.47
C ALA A 39 2.86 -19.26 7.08
N ALA A 40 2.45 -18.45 6.08
CA ALA A 40 2.37 -18.92 4.71
C ALA A 40 3.78 -19.07 4.13
N SER A 41 4.03 -20.19 3.45
CA SER A 41 5.30 -20.52 2.81
C SER A 41 5.06 -21.29 1.50
N ILE A 42 6.11 -21.47 0.72
CA ILE A 42 6.07 -22.33 -0.48
C ILE A 42 5.79 -23.77 -0.06
N ASP A 43 6.46 -24.26 1.00
CA ASP A 43 6.38 -25.66 1.45
C ASP A 43 4.96 -26.07 1.87
N ASN A 44 4.21 -25.17 2.55
CA ASN A 44 2.82 -25.46 2.93
C ASN A 44 1.81 -25.03 1.85
N GLY A 45 2.29 -24.57 0.71
CA GLY A 45 1.50 -24.10 -0.41
C GLY A 45 0.75 -22.78 -0.15
N GLY A 46 1.07 -22.07 0.92
CA GLY A 46 0.52 -20.74 1.20
C GLY A 46 1.05 -19.67 0.24
N ILE A 47 2.24 -19.89 -0.32
CA ILE A 47 2.84 -19.02 -1.34
C ILE A 47 3.04 -19.83 -2.60
N PHE A 48 2.56 -19.33 -3.73
CA PHE A 48 2.71 -19.92 -5.04
C PHE A 48 4.02 -19.44 -5.69
N ALA A 49 4.89 -20.35 -6.07
CA ALA A 49 6.13 -20.10 -6.79
C ALA A 49 6.03 -20.77 -8.17
N PRO A 50 5.52 -20.07 -9.21
CA PRO A 50 5.32 -20.67 -10.52
C PRO A 50 6.64 -21.02 -11.18
N GLN A 51 6.72 -22.21 -11.81
CA GLN A 51 7.85 -22.63 -12.60
C GLN A 51 7.90 -21.88 -13.94
N ASP A 52 9.03 -21.89 -14.63
CA ASP A 52 9.26 -21.08 -15.85
C ASP A 52 8.18 -21.23 -16.92
N ASP A 53 7.67 -22.44 -17.15
CA ASP A 53 6.61 -22.66 -18.14
C ASP A 53 5.25 -22.16 -17.66
N GLU A 54 4.95 -22.25 -16.36
CA GLU A 54 3.75 -21.67 -15.77
C GLU A 54 3.83 -20.13 -15.83
N GLN A 55 5.01 -19.55 -15.56
CA GLN A 55 5.22 -18.10 -15.66
C GLN A 55 4.88 -17.59 -17.07
N LYS A 56 5.37 -18.27 -18.12
CA LYS A 56 5.05 -17.92 -19.52
C LYS A 56 3.55 -17.94 -19.78
N GLY A 57 2.86 -18.96 -19.24
CA GLY A 57 1.40 -19.07 -19.36
C GLY A 57 0.67 -17.90 -18.71
N TYR A 58 1.06 -17.51 -17.50
CA TYR A 58 0.44 -16.37 -16.81
C TYR A 58 0.79 -15.02 -17.46
N LEU A 59 2.00 -14.83 -17.94
CA LEU A 59 2.38 -13.63 -18.69
C LEU A 59 1.54 -13.51 -19.97
N ALA A 60 1.36 -14.59 -20.71
CA ALA A 60 0.49 -14.62 -21.89
C ALA A 60 -0.98 -14.34 -21.53
N ALA A 61 -1.48 -14.89 -20.43
CA ALA A 61 -2.85 -14.63 -19.95
C ALA A 61 -3.07 -13.15 -19.60
N TRP A 62 -2.08 -12.47 -19.03
CA TRP A 62 -2.16 -11.03 -18.79
C TRP A 62 -2.15 -10.23 -20.09
N ASP A 63 -1.25 -10.55 -21.03
CA ASP A 63 -1.19 -9.86 -22.30
C ASP A 63 -2.48 -10.04 -23.11
N GLU A 64 -3.10 -11.24 -23.08
CA GLU A 64 -4.43 -11.50 -23.64
C GLU A 64 -5.51 -10.66 -22.95
N TYR A 65 -5.51 -10.61 -21.62
CA TYR A 65 -6.46 -9.81 -20.84
C TYR A 65 -6.37 -8.32 -21.18
N LEU A 66 -5.16 -7.78 -21.34
CA LEU A 66 -4.92 -6.40 -21.77
C LEU A 66 -5.40 -6.12 -23.19
N SER A 67 -5.43 -7.14 -24.06
CA SER A 67 -5.92 -7.01 -25.43
C SER A 67 -7.45 -6.91 -25.50
N GLY A 68 -8.14 -7.22 -24.43
CA GLY A 68 -9.59 -7.10 -24.27
C GLY A 68 -10.05 -5.69 -23.93
N ASP A 69 -11.37 -5.52 -23.85
CA ASP A 69 -12.01 -4.27 -23.43
C ASP A 69 -12.14 -4.23 -21.90
N LYS A 70 -11.00 -4.08 -21.24
CA LYS A 70 -10.89 -4.07 -19.78
C LYS A 70 -10.28 -2.75 -19.30
N LYS A 71 -10.84 -2.22 -18.23
CA LYS A 71 -10.33 -1.01 -17.59
C LYS A 71 -9.34 -1.34 -16.48
N ILE A 72 -8.10 -0.99 -16.70
CA ILE A 72 -7.00 -1.19 -15.76
C ILE A 72 -6.67 0.16 -15.13
N VAL A 73 -6.46 0.18 -13.81
CA VAL A 73 -6.03 1.37 -13.07
C VAL A 73 -4.82 1.03 -12.21
N LYS A 74 -3.85 1.90 -12.19
CA LYS A 74 -2.75 1.87 -11.23
C LYS A 74 -3.08 2.83 -10.08
N PHE A 75 -3.27 2.29 -8.88
CA PHE A 75 -3.63 3.03 -7.66
C PHE A 75 -2.38 3.18 -6.78
N VAL A 76 -1.96 4.42 -6.53
CA VAL A 76 -0.72 4.74 -5.82
C VAL A 76 -1.03 5.61 -4.61
N PRO A 77 -0.96 5.05 -3.38
CA PRO A 77 -0.96 5.87 -2.17
C PRO A 77 0.24 6.81 -2.15
N ALA A 78 0.01 8.13 -2.16
CA ALA A 78 1.05 9.15 -2.30
C ALA A 78 0.94 10.32 -1.29
N SER A 79 0.04 10.24 -0.32
CA SER A 79 -0.19 11.30 0.68
C SER A 79 0.88 11.38 1.77
N GLY A 80 1.76 10.38 1.87
CA GLY A 80 2.77 10.31 2.93
C GLY A 80 3.82 11.43 2.83
N ALA A 81 3.93 12.25 3.88
CA ALA A 81 4.97 13.27 4.00
C ALA A 81 6.38 12.64 4.05
N ALA A 82 7.37 13.32 3.46
CA ALA A 82 8.76 12.88 3.47
C ALA A 82 9.47 13.14 4.81
N SER A 83 8.82 13.72 5.82
CA SER A 83 9.43 14.04 7.11
C SER A 83 10.14 12.86 7.78
N ARG A 84 9.56 11.63 7.65
CA ARG A 84 10.22 10.42 8.17
C ARG A 84 11.49 10.05 7.40
N MET A 85 11.51 10.31 6.09
CA MET A 85 12.68 10.07 5.23
C MET A 85 13.87 10.93 5.64
N PHE A 86 13.58 12.14 6.10
CA PHE A 86 14.59 13.12 6.54
C PHE A 86 14.77 13.22 8.06
N LYS A 87 14.23 12.28 8.83
CA LYS A 87 14.29 12.33 10.31
C LYS A 87 15.71 12.63 10.84
N ASN A 88 16.72 11.89 10.39
CA ASN A 88 18.10 12.07 10.83
C ASN A 88 18.66 13.45 10.45
N MET A 89 18.25 14.02 9.32
CA MET A 89 18.70 15.34 8.90
C MET A 89 18.02 16.45 9.71
N PHE A 90 16.75 16.28 10.11
CA PHE A 90 16.09 17.16 11.06
C PHE A 90 16.74 17.10 12.45
N GLU A 91 17.11 15.91 12.91
CA GLU A 91 17.82 15.72 14.16
C GLU A 91 19.18 16.44 14.13
N PHE A 92 19.94 16.31 13.04
CA PHE A 92 21.19 17.04 12.83
C PHE A 92 20.99 18.56 12.78
N LEU A 93 19.96 19.05 12.09
CA LEU A 93 19.67 20.49 12.02
C LEU A 93 19.40 21.09 13.42
N GLY A 94 18.68 20.34 14.28
CA GLY A 94 18.36 20.72 15.66
C GLY A 94 19.44 20.39 16.71
N ALA A 95 20.52 19.69 16.35
CA ALA A 95 21.57 19.27 17.28
C ALA A 95 22.42 20.45 17.78
N GLU A 96 23.08 20.29 18.92
CA GLU A 96 24.01 21.29 19.44
C GLU A 96 25.37 21.33 18.69
N TYR A 97 25.74 20.22 18.04
CA TYR A 97 26.95 20.13 17.20
C TYR A 97 26.66 20.59 15.77
N ASN A 98 27.70 21.09 15.08
CA ASN A 98 27.58 21.67 13.74
C ASN A 98 28.26 20.85 12.63
N VAL A 99 29.00 19.82 12.99
CA VAL A 99 29.76 18.97 12.07
C VAL A 99 29.14 17.54 12.13
N PRO A 100 28.99 16.85 11.00
CA PRO A 100 28.45 15.49 10.97
C PRO A 100 29.19 14.54 11.91
N THR A 101 28.49 13.89 12.83
CA THR A 101 29.03 12.98 13.83
C THR A 101 28.60 11.54 13.62
N THR A 102 27.35 11.31 13.22
CA THR A 102 26.84 9.96 12.97
C THR A 102 27.26 9.44 11.59
N ASP A 103 27.30 8.12 11.44
CA ASP A 103 27.61 7.49 10.15
C ASP A 103 26.58 7.86 9.08
N PHE A 104 25.32 8.07 9.49
CA PHE A 104 24.26 8.50 8.59
C PHE A 104 24.53 9.89 8.01
N GLU A 105 24.87 10.86 8.87
CA GLU A 105 25.19 12.23 8.48
C GLU A 105 26.44 12.29 7.59
N LYS A 106 27.50 11.57 7.99
CA LYS A 106 28.75 11.47 7.20
C LYS A 106 28.46 10.89 5.82
N LYS A 107 27.72 9.77 5.76
CA LYS A 107 27.35 9.14 4.48
C LYS A 107 26.58 10.10 3.58
N PHE A 108 25.67 10.90 4.12
CA PHE A 108 24.92 11.90 3.36
C PHE A 108 25.87 12.93 2.72
N PHE A 109 26.75 13.56 3.51
CA PHE A 109 27.62 14.62 3.02
C PHE A 109 28.75 14.11 2.12
N ASP A 110 29.33 12.94 2.43
CA ASP A 110 30.38 12.31 1.62
C ASP A 110 29.90 11.95 0.21
N ASN A 111 28.57 11.77 0.05
CA ASN A 111 27.95 11.36 -1.22
C ASN A 111 26.92 12.38 -1.73
N VAL A 112 26.94 13.62 -1.26
CA VAL A 112 25.92 14.61 -1.59
C VAL A 112 25.73 14.85 -3.09
N HIS A 113 26.80 14.72 -3.87
CA HIS A 113 26.79 14.86 -5.33
C HIS A 113 26.05 13.74 -6.07
N GLN A 114 25.81 12.60 -5.42
CA GLN A 114 25.14 11.45 -6.04
C GLN A 114 23.61 11.59 -6.02
N PHE A 115 23.06 12.45 -5.16
CA PHE A 115 21.61 12.65 -5.12
C PHE A 115 21.10 13.33 -6.39
N ALA A 116 19.96 12.86 -6.89
CA ALA A 116 19.30 13.44 -8.07
C ALA A 116 18.87 14.91 -7.88
N PHE A 117 18.70 15.33 -6.64
CA PHE A 117 18.37 16.72 -6.28
C PHE A 117 19.61 17.62 -6.04
N PHE A 118 20.84 17.11 -6.24
CA PHE A 118 22.06 17.85 -5.93
C PHE A 118 22.11 19.22 -6.61
N ASP A 119 21.82 19.28 -7.91
CA ASP A 119 21.94 20.52 -8.69
C ASP A 119 20.99 21.61 -8.18
N ASP A 120 19.74 21.22 -7.82
CA ASP A 120 18.78 22.16 -7.24
C ASP A 120 19.20 22.61 -5.84
N LEU A 121 19.71 21.68 -5.03
CA LEU A 121 20.19 22.00 -3.69
C LEU A 121 21.40 22.94 -3.74
N ASN A 122 22.32 22.68 -4.64
CA ASN A 122 23.50 23.50 -4.85
C ASN A 122 23.15 24.93 -5.30
N ALA A 123 22.21 25.04 -6.25
CA ALA A 123 21.68 26.32 -6.70
C ALA A 123 20.97 27.09 -5.57
N SER A 124 20.21 26.37 -4.73
CA SER A 124 19.55 26.95 -3.55
C SER A 124 20.56 27.48 -2.53
N CYS A 125 21.61 26.70 -2.21
CA CYS A 125 22.69 27.12 -1.32
C CYS A 125 23.38 28.35 -1.86
N LEU A 126 23.81 28.36 -3.12
CA LEU A 126 24.47 29.49 -3.76
C LEU A 126 23.60 30.76 -3.72
N LYS A 127 22.28 30.62 -4.02
CA LYS A 127 21.36 31.76 -3.96
C LYS A 127 21.20 32.33 -2.56
N ASN A 128 21.11 31.49 -1.54
CA ASN A 128 20.74 31.89 -0.19
C ASN A 128 21.96 32.29 0.68
N THR A 129 23.13 31.73 0.39
CA THR A 129 24.35 31.93 1.20
C THR A 129 25.52 32.58 0.45
N GLY A 130 25.43 32.63 -0.88
CA GLY A 130 26.56 33.06 -1.74
C GLY A 130 27.66 32.01 -1.88
N LYS A 131 27.48 30.81 -1.35
CA LYS A 131 28.41 29.66 -1.39
C LYS A 131 27.74 28.45 -1.97
N ASP A 132 28.43 27.67 -2.76
CA ASP A 132 28.01 26.34 -3.18
C ASP A 132 28.16 25.33 -2.04
N ILE A 133 27.67 24.09 -2.25
CA ILE A 133 27.69 23.05 -1.22
C ILE A 133 29.13 22.72 -0.81
N ASP A 134 30.06 22.62 -1.75
CA ASP A 134 31.45 22.27 -1.44
C ASP A 134 32.13 23.36 -0.60
N GLN A 135 31.86 24.63 -0.90
CA GLN A 135 32.34 25.77 -0.11
C GLN A 135 31.73 25.81 1.30
N LEU A 136 30.43 25.47 1.42
CA LEU A 136 29.75 25.38 2.73
C LEU A 136 30.33 24.24 3.57
N VAL A 137 30.54 23.07 2.98
CA VAL A 137 31.13 21.90 3.64
C VAL A 137 32.58 22.21 4.07
N ALA A 138 33.40 22.81 3.18
CA ALA A 138 34.78 23.21 3.51
C ALA A 138 34.85 24.24 4.63
N ALA A 139 33.83 25.09 4.74
CA ALA A 139 33.71 26.08 5.82
C ALA A 139 33.12 25.52 7.12
N GLY A 140 32.71 24.25 7.16
CA GLY A 140 32.03 23.64 8.31
C GLY A 140 30.57 24.06 8.48
N GLU A 141 29.97 24.68 7.45
CA GLU A 141 28.61 25.22 7.47
C GLU A 141 27.56 24.15 7.00
N TYR A 142 27.67 22.91 7.49
CA TYR A 142 26.86 21.80 7.10
C TYR A 142 25.33 22.01 7.30
N LYS A 143 24.96 22.71 8.39
CA LYS A 143 23.54 23.01 8.69
C LYS A 143 22.91 23.95 7.66
N ALA A 144 23.69 24.81 7.01
CA ALA A 144 23.19 25.64 5.93
C ALA A 144 22.75 24.81 4.73
N VAL A 145 23.48 23.75 4.41
CA VAL A 145 23.06 22.77 3.36
C VAL A 145 21.77 22.08 3.74
N VAL A 146 21.65 21.59 4.99
CA VAL A 146 20.46 20.88 5.46
C VAL A 146 19.24 21.80 5.54
N SER A 147 19.40 23.05 5.99
CA SER A 147 18.33 24.06 5.98
C SER A 147 17.83 24.32 4.55
N ASN A 148 18.73 24.46 3.57
CA ASN A 148 18.37 24.61 2.16
C ASN A 148 17.68 23.36 1.56
N LEU A 149 17.96 22.17 2.08
CA LEU A 149 17.26 20.95 1.67
C LEU A 149 15.85 20.87 2.25
N LEU A 150 15.72 21.11 3.56
CA LEU A 150 14.51 20.75 4.32
C LEU A 150 13.50 21.89 4.45
N GLU A 151 13.96 23.14 4.57
CA GLU A 151 13.11 24.26 4.94
C GLU A 151 12.64 25.08 3.72
N ALA A 152 11.59 25.90 3.94
CA ALA A 152 10.96 26.71 2.89
C ALA A 152 11.89 27.76 2.26
N VAL A 153 13.00 28.09 2.91
CA VAL A 153 14.04 28.97 2.35
C VAL A 153 14.72 28.33 1.14
N GLY A 154 14.74 26.99 1.07
CA GLY A 154 15.37 26.22 0.01
C GLY A 154 14.38 25.32 -0.74
N LEU A 155 14.65 24.04 -0.80
CA LEU A 155 13.84 23.05 -1.54
C LEU A 155 12.55 22.63 -0.83
N ASN A 156 12.42 22.91 0.46
CA ASN A 156 11.27 22.56 1.30
C ASN A 156 10.95 21.03 1.35
N TYR A 157 11.97 20.19 1.15
CA TYR A 157 11.77 18.74 1.09
C TYR A 157 11.24 18.14 2.40
N GLY A 158 11.47 18.82 3.53
CA GLY A 158 10.94 18.42 4.83
C GLY A 158 9.41 18.45 4.93
N ALA A 159 8.74 19.30 4.14
CA ALA A 159 7.28 19.44 4.12
C ALA A 159 6.63 18.77 2.91
N LEU A 160 7.37 18.43 1.86
CA LEU A 160 6.82 17.85 0.64
C LEU A 160 6.56 16.35 0.79
N PRO A 161 5.59 15.78 0.05
CA PRO A 161 5.39 14.33 -0.03
C PRO A 161 6.46 13.68 -0.92
N LYS A 162 6.79 12.41 -0.64
CA LYS A 162 7.83 11.67 -1.37
C LYS A 162 7.61 11.67 -2.89
N GLY A 163 6.37 11.64 -3.36
CA GLY A 163 6.03 11.60 -4.78
C GLY A 163 6.55 12.78 -5.61
N LEU A 164 6.89 13.90 -4.96
CA LEU A 164 7.37 15.13 -5.59
C LEU A 164 8.89 15.34 -5.47
N LEU A 165 9.60 14.45 -4.75
CA LEU A 165 11.04 14.58 -4.56
C LEU A 165 11.80 13.96 -5.73
N LYS A 166 12.93 14.51 -6.12
CA LYS A 166 13.80 13.96 -7.16
C LYS A 166 14.53 12.73 -6.66
N PHE A 167 14.20 11.56 -7.20
CA PHE A 167 14.76 10.27 -6.77
C PHE A 167 15.88 9.78 -7.68
N HIS A 168 15.68 9.83 -8.99
CA HIS A 168 16.59 9.20 -9.95
C HIS A 168 17.12 10.20 -10.97
N ARG A 169 18.41 10.05 -11.30
CA ARG A 169 19.09 10.82 -12.33
C ARG A 169 19.19 10.01 -13.62
N TYR A 170 18.96 10.68 -14.74
CA TYR A 170 19.08 10.16 -16.09
C TYR A 170 19.94 11.10 -16.95
N GLU A 171 20.37 10.65 -18.12
CA GLU A 171 21.09 11.50 -19.07
C GLU A 171 20.24 12.69 -19.54
N ASP A 172 18.94 12.48 -19.67
CA ASP A 172 17.95 13.47 -20.13
C ASP A 172 17.29 14.28 -18.98
N GLY A 173 17.73 14.08 -17.74
CA GLY A 173 17.20 14.82 -16.59
C GLY A 173 17.06 14.01 -15.33
N VAL A 174 16.10 14.38 -14.50
CA VAL A 174 15.80 13.72 -13.23
C VAL A 174 14.31 13.37 -13.15
N ARG A 175 13.98 12.31 -12.40
CA ARG A 175 12.59 11.90 -12.19
C ARG A 175 12.23 11.80 -10.73
N THR A 176 10.98 12.14 -10.46
CA THR A 176 10.29 11.93 -9.19
C THR A 176 9.66 10.56 -9.15
N PRO A 177 9.27 10.04 -7.97
CA PRO A 177 8.49 8.81 -7.87
C PRO A 177 7.17 8.85 -8.64
N LEU A 178 6.49 10.00 -8.70
CA LEU A 178 5.30 10.17 -9.54
C LEU A 178 5.60 9.82 -10.99
N GLU A 179 6.68 10.39 -11.56
CA GLU A 179 7.10 10.14 -12.93
C GLU A 179 7.46 8.67 -13.16
N GLU A 180 8.15 8.02 -12.20
CA GLU A 180 8.44 6.58 -12.28
C GLU A 180 7.16 5.73 -12.30
N HIS A 181 6.11 6.14 -11.56
CA HIS A 181 4.82 5.47 -11.61
C HIS A 181 4.06 5.70 -12.93
N LEU A 182 4.23 6.83 -13.60
CA LEU A 182 3.72 7.02 -14.96
C LEU A 182 4.40 6.06 -15.94
N VAL A 183 5.72 5.94 -15.88
CA VAL A 183 6.50 4.99 -16.70
C VAL A 183 6.01 3.55 -16.46
N GLU A 184 5.89 3.14 -15.22
CA GLU A 184 5.37 1.81 -14.89
C GLU A 184 3.94 1.59 -15.42
N GLY A 185 3.08 2.61 -15.34
CA GLY A 185 1.71 2.56 -15.90
C GLY A 185 1.70 2.24 -17.39
N ALA A 186 2.61 2.85 -18.16
CA ALA A 186 2.78 2.54 -19.58
C ALA A 186 3.24 1.10 -19.84
N LEU A 187 4.14 0.58 -19.00
CA LEU A 187 4.83 -0.68 -19.26
C LEU A 187 3.99 -1.94 -18.97
N TYR A 188 3.05 -1.88 -18.00
CA TYR A 188 2.26 -3.07 -17.64
C TYR A 188 0.75 -2.84 -17.45
N ALA A 189 0.29 -1.60 -17.42
CA ALA A 189 -1.11 -1.26 -17.16
C ALA A 189 -1.81 -0.50 -18.29
N ALA A 190 -1.15 -0.26 -19.42
CA ALA A 190 -1.77 0.32 -20.59
C ALA A 190 -2.51 -0.77 -21.38
N GLY A 191 -3.85 -0.63 -21.49
CA GLY A 191 -4.68 -1.59 -22.20
C GLY A 191 -4.70 -1.36 -23.74
N LYS A 192 -5.53 -2.14 -24.44
CA LYS A 192 -5.73 -2.10 -25.90
C LYS A 192 -6.02 -0.70 -26.44
N THR A 193 -6.66 0.13 -25.68
CA THR A 193 -6.99 1.51 -26.08
C THR A 193 -5.78 2.44 -26.12
N GLY A 194 -4.59 1.97 -25.77
CA GLY A 194 -3.40 2.80 -25.64
C GLY A 194 -3.51 3.82 -24.47
N LYS A 195 -4.32 3.53 -23.45
CA LYS A 195 -4.52 4.41 -22.29
C LYS A 195 -3.95 3.79 -21.03
N ALA A 196 -3.15 4.56 -20.31
CA ALA A 196 -2.72 4.22 -18.94
C ALA A 196 -3.50 5.08 -17.95
N ASN A 197 -4.32 4.43 -17.08
CA ASN A 197 -5.01 5.12 -16.01
C ASN A 197 -4.18 5.01 -14.72
N VAL A 198 -3.75 6.15 -14.19
CA VAL A 198 -2.98 6.23 -12.94
C VAL A 198 -3.72 7.10 -11.94
N HIS A 199 -4.00 6.56 -10.78
CA HIS A 199 -4.69 7.26 -9.70
C HIS A 199 -3.77 7.42 -8.50
N PHE A 200 -3.60 8.65 -8.04
CA PHE A 200 -2.82 8.97 -6.83
C PHE A 200 -3.74 9.42 -5.71
N THR A 201 -3.55 8.86 -4.50
CA THR A 201 -4.15 9.47 -3.31
C THR A 201 -3.15 10.46 -2.71
N VAL A 202 -3.58 11.70 -2.55
CA VAL A 202 -2.71 12.81 -2.13
C VAL A 202 -3.33 13.53 -0.92
N SER A 203 -2.52 14.31 -0.19
CA SER A 203 -3.06 15.25 0.79
C SER A 203 -3.59 16.50 0.09
N SER A 204 -4.64 17.11 0.65
CA SER A 204 -5.27 18.32 0.08
C SER A 204 -4.27 19.46 -0.11
N GLU A 205 -3.38 19.64 0.84
CA GLU A 205 -2.36 20.71 0.83
C GLU A 205 -1.33 20.57 -0.32
N HIS A 206 -1.12 19.36 -0.84
CA HIS A 206 -0.14 19.11 -1.90
C HIS A 206 -0.77 18.78 -3.27
N ARG A 207 -2.09 18.68 -3.35
CA ARG A 207 -2.79 18.28 -4.57
C ARG A 207 -2.41 19.14 -5.78
N GLU A 208 -2.37 20.46 -5.61
CA GLU A 208 -2.03 21.39 -6.68
C GLU A 208 -0.61 21.17 -7.20
N LEU A 209 0.35 20.85 -6.32
CA LEU A 209 1.73 20.54 -6.71
C LEU A 209 1.82 19.26 -7.53
N PHE A 210 1.06 18.23 -7.15
CA PHE A 210 0.97 17.00 -7.93
C PHE A 210 0.35 17.24 -9.30
N MET A 211 -0.76 17.99 -9.38
CA MET A 211 -1.42 18.32 -10.64
C MET A 211 -0.48 19.10 -11.56
N LYS A 212 0.22 20.11 -11.03
CA LYS A 212 1.20 20.89 -11.79
C LYS A 212 2.30 20.00 -12.38
N LEU A 213 2.86 19.10 -11.57
CA LEU A 213 3.91 18.18 -12.06
C LEU A 213 3.39 17.26 -13.17
N VAL A 214 2.15 16.77 -13.06
CA VAL A 214 1.54 15.96 -14.11
C VAL A 214 1.34 16.78 -15.38
N ASP A 215 0.80 18.00 -15.28
CA ASP A 215 0.58 18.86 -16.44
C ASP A 215 1.88 19.19 -17.20
N GLU A 216 2.98 19.35 -16.46
CA GLU A 216 4.31 19.62 -17.02
C GLU A 216 4.92 18.39 -17.73
N LYS A 217 4.65 17.17 -17.22
CA LYS A 217 5.40 15.96 -17.59
C LYS A 217 4.63 14.98 -18.46
N VAL A 218 3.31 14.88 -18.30
CA VAL A 218 2.51 13.81 -18.90
C VAL A 218 2.63 13.77 -20.43
N LYS A 219 2.72 14.95 -21.08
CA LYS A 219 2.84 15.01 -22.53
C LYS A 219 4.12 14.34 -23.04
N ALA A 220 5.26 14.59 -22.37
CA ALA A 220 6.53 13.99 -22.77
C ALA A 220 6.50 12.45 -22.63
N TYR A 221 5.86 11.94 -21.58
CA TYR A 221 5.67 10.48 -21.40
C TYR A 221 4.68 9.90 -22.41
N SER A 222 3.59 10.61 -22.73
CA SER A 222 2.65 10.21 -23.79
C SER A 222 3.37 10.08 -25.13
N ASP A 223 4.16 11.06 -25.50
CA ASP A 223 4.94 11.06 -26.75
C ASP A 223 6.00 9.93 -26.74
N LYS A 224 6.69 9.73 -25.61
CA LYS A 224 7.75 8.71 -25.47
C LYS A 224 7.21 7.28 -25.60
N TYR A 225 6.05 6.98 -24.99
CA TYR A 225 5.48 5.62 -24.94
C TYR A 225 4.37 5.39 -25.97
N GLY A 226 3.94 6.42 -26.70
CA GLY A 226 2.86 6.31 -27.72
C GLY A 226 1.51 5.99 -27.10
N ILE A 227 1.23 6.45 -25.88
CA ILE A 227 -0.01 6.20 -25.13
C ILE A 227 -0.63 7.48 -24.61
N GLU A 228 -1.92 7.44 -24.30
CA GLU A 228 -2.63 8.49 -23.59
C GLU A 228 -2.62 8.19 -22.06
N TYR A 229 -2.26 9.18 -21.25
CA TYR A 229 -2.38 9.07 -19.79
C TYR A 229 -3.68 9.70 -19.31
N ASN A 230 -4.41 8.97 -18.48
CA ASN A 230 -5.51 9.48 -17.67
C ASN A 230 -5.06 9.47 -16.20
N VAL A 231 -4.58 10.62 -15.72
CA VAL A 231 -4.12 10.77 -14.33
C VAL A 231 -5.23 11.39 -13.50
N SER A 232 -5.55 10.76 -12.38
CA SER A 232 -6.59 11.24 -11.46
C SER A 232 -6.07 11.27 -10.04
N PHE A 233 -6.72 12.08 -9.21
CA PHE A 233 -6.35 12.30 -7.81
C PHE A 233 -7.55 12.16 -6.90
N SER A 234 -7.35 11.60 -5.71
CA SER A 234 -8.30 11.69 -4.61
C SER A 234 -7.57 12.01 -3.31
N GLU A 235 -8.33 12.47 -2.35
CA GLU A 235 -7.87 12.75 -0.99
C GLU A 235 -8.50 11.74 -0.04
N GLN A 236 -7.83 11.45 1.08
CA GLN A 236 -8.46 10.66 2.13
C GLN A 236 -9.76 11.36 2.56
N LYS A 237 -10.86 10.61 2.61
CA LYS A 237 -12.17 11.17 2.97
C LYS A 237 -12.20 11.59 4.44
N PRO A 238 -12.66 12.79 4.78
CA PRO A 238 -12.75 13.24 6.18
C PRO A 238 -13.63 12.36 7.08
N CYS A 239 -14.60 11.63 6.50
CA CYS A 239 -15.43 10.66 7.23
C CYS A 239 -14.68 9.44 7.72
N THR A 240 -13.46 9.21 7.26
CA THR A 240 -12.56 8.14 7.71
C THR A 240 -11.63 8.57 8.84
N ASP A 241 -11.66 9.83 9.24
CA ASP A 241 -10.89 10.28 10.40
C ASP A 241 -11.42 9.60 11.67
N THR A 242 -10.50 9.28 12.56
CA THR A 242 -10.81 8.61 13.83
C THR A 242 -10.68 9.59 14.99
N ILE A 243 -11.58 9.46 15.98
CA ILE A 243 -11.46 10.26 17.22
C ILE A 243 -10.24 9.80 18.02
N ALA A 244 -9.52 10.75 18.62
CA ALA A 244 -8.50 10.43 19.62
C ALA A 244 -9.14 10.31 21.02
N ALA A 245 -8.59 9.47 21.87
CA ALA A 245 -8.98 9.33 23.28
C ALA A 245 -7.84 9.68 24.22
N ASP A 246 -8.16 10.12 25.43
CA ASP A 246 -7.21 10.25 26.51
C ASP A 246 -6.86 8.85 27.09
N MET A 247 -6.02 8.81 28.11
CA MET A 247 -5.58 7.54 28.71
C MET A 247 -6.71 6.84 29.47
N GLU A 248 -7.77 7.55 29.84
CA GLU A 248 -9.01 7.07 30.50
C GLU A 248 -10.11 6.70 29.50
N ASN A 249 -9.83 6.70 28.18
CA ASN A 249 -10.75 6.40 27.08
C ASN A 249 -11.85 7.47 26.84
N ASN A 250 -11.71 8.67 27.41
CA ASN A 250 -12.60 9.77 27.05
C ASN A 250 -12.15 10.44 25.73
N PRO A 251 -13.07 11.09 25.00
CA PRO A 251 -12.69 11.87 23.82
C PRO A 251 -11.60 12.90 24.13
N PHE A 252 -10.45 12.81 23.44
CA PHE A 252 -9.38 13.77 23.64
C PHE A 252 -9.77 15.14 23.08
N ARG A 253 -9.53 16.19 23.87
CA ARG A 253 -9.83 17.57 23.48
C ARG A 253 -8.56 18.41 23.42
N ASP A 254 -8.35 19.10 22.31
CA ASP A 254 -7.32 20.10 22.13
C ASP A 254 -7.98 21.48 22.10
N ASN A 255 -7.66 22.32 23.08
CA ASN A 255 -8.29 23.64 23.25
C ASN A 255 -9.85 23.57 23.27
N GLY A 256 -10.41 22.57 23.94
CA GLY A 256 -11.85 22.34 24.07
C GLY A 256 -12.51 21.60 22.92
N LYS A 257 -11.85 21.46 21.76
CA LYS A 257 -12.39 20.81 20.55
C LYS A 257 -11.99 19.34 20.48
N LEU A 258 -12.85 18.49 19.96
CA LEU A 258 -12.53 17.09 19.69
C LEU A 258 -11.34 16.98 18.74
N LEU A 259 -10.40 16.13 19.08
CA LEU A 259 -9.25 15.83 18.22
C LEU A 259 -9.55 14.63 17.34
N PHE A 260 -9.44 14.82 16.03
CA PHE A 260 -9.48 13.76 15.04
C PHE A 260 -8.09 13.51 14.45
N ARG A 261 -7.86 12.28 14.04
CA ARG A 261 -6.63 11.88 13.37
C ARG A 261 -6.98 11.12 12.11
N PRO A 262 -6.13 11.23 11.05
CA PRO A 262 -6.28 10.37 9.88
C PRO A 262 -6.32 8.89 10.27
N GLY A 263 -7.22 8.12 9.66
CA GLY A 263 -7.41 6.69 9.96
C GLY A 263 -6.30 5.76 9.45
N GLY A 264 -5.15 6.31 9.03
CA GLY A 264 -4.04 5.55 8.44
C GLY A 264 -4.34 5.09 7.01
N HIS A 265 -3.51 4.18 6.48
CA HIS A 265 -3.72 3.68 5.10
C HIS A 265 -4.99 2.82 4.95
N GLY A 266 -5.58 2.35 6.04
CA GLY A 266 -6.87 1.66 6.03
C GLY A 266 -8.03 2.53 5.54
N ALA A 267 -7.96 3.84 5.78
CA ALA A 267 -8.94 4.80 5.26
C ALA A 267 -9.03 4.79 3.73
N LEU A 268 -7.96 4.41 3.03
CA LEU A 268 -7.89 4.38 1.58
C LEU A 268 -8.74 3.29 0.91
N ILE A 269 -9.34 2.38 1.68
CA ILE A 269 -10.32 1.44 1.14
C ILE A 269 -11.53 2.19 0.56
N GLU A 270 -11.91 3.33 1.14
CA GLU A 270 -12.95 4.21 0.63
C GLU A 270 -12.58 4.79 -0.74
N ASN A 271 -11.31 5.22 -0.90
CA ASN A 271 -10.81 5.72 -2.17
C ASN A 271 -10.74 4.62 -3.23
N LEU A 272 -10.28 3.43 -2.85
CA LEU A 272 -10.23 2.26 -3.73
C LEU A 272 -11.65 1.83 -4.14
N ASN A 273 -12.61 1.90 -3.21
CA ASN A 273 -14.01 1.61 -3.49
C ASN A 273 -14.62 2.56 -4.53
N ASP A 274 -14.15 3.79 -4.66
CA ASP A 274 -14.63 4.74 -5.66
C ASP A 274 -14.03 4.47 -7.06
N ILE A 275 -12.94 3.71 -7.15
CA ILE A 275 -12.29 3.40 -8.44
C ILE A 275 -13.23 2.54 -9.30
N ASP A 276 -13.46 2.99 -10.52
CA ASP A 276 -14.16 2.23 -11.55
C ASP A 276 -13.14 1.51 -12.44
N ALA A 277 -12.91 0.23 -12.18
CA ALA A 277 -11.97 -0.60 -12.92
C ALA A 277 -12.33 -2.08 -12.85
N ASP A 278 -11.82 -2.88 -13.79
CA ASP A 278 -11.84 -4.34 -13.72
C ASP A 278 -10.69 -4.86 -12.86
N VAL A 279 -9.48 -4.31 -13.08
CA VAL A 279 -8.26 -4.66 -12.35
C VAL A 279 -7.55 -3.40 -11.86
N VAL A 280 -7.08 -3.43 -10.63
CA VAL A 280 -6.33 -2.34 -9.99
C VAL A 280 -4.98 -2.85 -9.51
N PHE A 281 -3.90 -2.22 -9.98
CA PHE A 281 -2.57 -2.40 -9.43
C PHE A 281 -2.38 -1.46 -8.23
N VAL A 282 -1.95 -1.98 -7.08
CA VAL A 282 -1.65 -1.18 -5.89
C VAL A 282 -0.16 -1.28 -5.59
N LYS A 283 0.51 -0.15 -5.47
CA LYS A 283 1.94 -0.07 -5.14
C LYS A 283 2.24 1.25 -4.41
N ASN A 284 3.10 1.20 -3.40
CA ASN A 284 3.51 2.40 -2.66
C ASN A 284 4.32 3.35 -3.55
N ILE A 285 4.16 4.65 -3.31
CA ILE A 285 4.80 5.74 -4.06
C ILE A 285 6.33 5.63 -4.08
N ASP A 286 6.95 5.15 -3.00
CA ASP A 286 8.39 5.14 -2.80
C ASP A 286 9.09 3.85 -3.25
N ASN A 287 8.34 2.83 -3.69
CA ASN A 287 8.91 1.59 -4.21
C ASN A 287 9.08 1.67 -5.73
N VAL A 288 10.08 2.39 -6.19
CA VAL A 288 10.38 2.64 -7.60
C VAL A 288 11.87 2.46 -7.86
N VAL A 289 12.21 2.14 -9.10
CA VAL A 289 13.59 1.97 -9.57
C VAL A 289 13.82 2.71 -10.89
N PRO A 290 15.08 3.07 -11.23
CA PRO A 290 15.40 3.62 -12.54
C PRO A 290 15.14 2.63 -13.68
N ASP A 291 15.04 3.13 -14.92
CA ASP A 291 14.66 2.36 -16.12
C ASP A 291 15.52 1.09 -16.32
N ARG A 292 16.81 1.15 -16.00
CA ARG A 292 17.72 0.00 -16.14
C ARG A 292 17.35 -1.22 -15.28
N LEU A 293 16.55 -1.02 -14.21
CA LEU A 293 16.11 -2.09 -13.29
C LEU A 293 14.61 -2.40 -13.39
N LYS A 294 13.86 -1.71 -14.25
CA LYS A 294 12.40 -1.90 -14.34
C LYS A 294 11.95 -3.24 -14.93
N ALA A 295 12.83 -3.94 -15.63
CA ALA A 295 12.47 -5.20 -16.30
C ALA A 295 11.84 -6.21 -15.33
N ASP A 296 12.44 -6.42 -14.16
CA ASP A 296 11.92 -7.33 -13.14
C ASP A 296 10.57 -6.83 -12.60
N THR A 297 10.46 -5.53 -12.26
CA THR A 297 9.20 -4.95 -11.82
C THR A 297 8.08 -5.20 -12.83
N VAL A 298 8.32 -4.96 -14.11
CA VAL A 298 7.32 -5.16 -15.17
C VAL A 298 6.94 -6.62 -15.30
N THR A 299 7.94 -7.52 -15.36
CA THR A 299 7.72 -8.97 -15.53
C THR A 299 6.88 -9.52 -14.38
N TYR A 300 7.25 -9.22 -13.14
CA TYR A 300 6.55 -9.78 -11.98
C TYR A 300 5.21 -9.09 -11.71
N LYS A 301 5.03 -7.82 -12.07
CA LYS A 301 3.70 -7.19 -12.08
C LYS A 301 2.75 -7.88 -13.05
N LYS A 302 3.19 -8.14 -14.28
CA LYS A 302 2.43 -8.91 -15.27
C LYS A 302 2.16 -10.34 -14.79
N LEU A 303 3.13 -10.99 -14.18
CA LEU A 303 2.98 -12.34 -13.65
C LEU A 303 1.88 -12.42 -12.58
N ILE A 304 1.94 -11.55 -11.57
CA ILE A 304 0.93 -11.49 -10.50
C ILE A 304 -0.46 -11.21 -11.08
N ALA A 305 -0.54 -10.30 -12.04
CA ALA A 305 -1.79 -9.97 -12.73
C ALA A 305 -2.33 -11.17 -13.55
N GLY A 306 -1.45 -11.89 -14.25
CA GLY A 306 -1.81 -13.09 -15.00
C GLY A 306 -2.34 -14.20 -14.11
N VAL A 307 -1.71 -14.44 -12.95
CA VAL A 307 -2.21 -15.38 -11.93
C VAL A 307 -3.62 -14.97 -11.48
N LEU A 308 -3.81 -13.69 -11.15
CA LEU A 308 -5.10 -13.18 -10.70
C LEU A 308 -6.21 -13.40 -11.73
N VAL A 309 -6.00 -12.95 -12.98
CA VAL A 309 -7.06 -13.01 -14.01
C VAL A 309 -7.38 -14.45 -14.40
N THR A 310 -6.41 -15.34 -14.42
CA THR A 310 -6.60 -16.77 -14.68
C THR A 310 -7.50 -17.40 -13.62
N LEU A 311 -7.23 -17.17 -12.34
CA LEU A 311 -8.04 -17.70 -11.25
C LEU A 311 -9.43 -17.05 -11.19
N GLN A 312 -9.53 -15.75 -11.49
CA GLN A 312 -10.81 -15.06 -11.57
C GLN A 312 -11.70 -15.64 -12.68
N GLN A 313 -11.17 -15.86 -13.87
CA GLN A 313 -11.91 -16.44 -14.98
C GLN A 313 -12.43 -17.84 -14.63
N LYS A 314 -11.62 -18.66 -13.95
CA LYS A 314 -12.04 -19.98 -13.47
C LYS A 314 -13.13 -19.88 -12.42
N ALA A 315 -13.01 -18.96 -11.45
CA ALA A 315 -14.04 -18.70 -10.45
C ALA A 315 -15.36 -18.26 -11.10
N PHE A 316 -15.31 -17.41 -12.13
CA PHE A 316 -16.49 -16.95 -12.87
C PHE A 316 -17.15 -18.07 -13.66
N ALA A 317 -16.38 -18.96 -14.27
CA ALA A 317 -16.90 -20.15 -14.94
C ALA A 317 -17.68 -21.05 -13.95
N TYR A 318 -17.13 -21.27 -12.76
CA TYR A 318 -17.81 -22.04 -11.71
C TYR A 318 -19.08 -21.34 -11.17
N LEU A 319 -19.07 -20.02 -11.02
CA LEU A 319 -20.27 -19.28 -10.62
C LEU A 319 -21.38 -19.40 -11.66
N ASN A 320 -21.05 -19.30 -12.94
CA ASN A 320 -22.02 -19.51 -14.04
C ASN A 320 -22.55 -20.96 -14.05
N LEU A 321 -21.70 -21.95 -13.79
CA LEU A 321 -22.11 -23.35 -13.66
C LEU A 321 -23.08 -23.53 -12.49
N LEU A 322 -22.78 -23.01 -11.30
CA LEU A 322 -23.64 -23.07 -10.14
C LEU A 322 -24.98 -22.32 -10.36
N ASP A 323 -24.96 -21.19 -11.09
CA ASP A 323 -26.16 -20.43 -11.44
C ASP A 323 -27.09 -21.20 -12.39
N SER A 324 -26.54 -22.05 -13.25
CA SER A 324 -27.33 -22.86 -14.17
C SER A 324 -28.21 -23.89 -13.45
N GLY A 325 -27.86 -24.27 -12.22
CA GLY A 325 -28.50 -25.36 -11.48
C GLY A 325 -28.27 -26.76 -12.07
N HIS A 326 -27.45 -26.85 -13.15
CA HIS A 326 -27.16 -28.11 -13.86
C HIS A 326 -25.67 -28.44 -13.67
N TYR A 327 -25.35 -29.12 -12.58
CA TYR A 327 -23.99 -29.57 -12.25
C TYR A 327 -24.03 -31.00 -11.67
N THR A 328 -22.97 -31.74 -11.88
CA THR A 328 -22.76 -33.06 -11.34
C THR A 328 -22.04 -32.98 -9.98
N HIS A 329 -22.10 -34.07 -9.21
CA HIS A 329 -21.35 -34.17 -7.95
C HIS A 329 -19.84 -34.02 -8.18
N SER A 330 -19.31 -34.61 -9.24
CA SER A 330 -17.88 -34.44 -9.60
C SER A 330 -17.49 -32.99 -9.89
N GLN A 331 -18.39 -32.21 -10.50
CA GLN A 331 -18.13 -30.76 -10.70
C GLN A 331 -18.17 -29.97 -9.38
N LEU A 332 -19.01 -30.35 -8.43
CA LEU A 332 -19.00 -29.78 -7.08
C LEU A 332 -17.65 -30.08 -6.37
N GLU A 333 -17.18 -31.32 -6.46
CA GLU A 333 -15.87 -31.71 -5.92
C GLU A 333 -14.73 -30.92 -6.56
N GLU A 334 -14.77 -30.69 -7.87
CA GLU A 334 -13.79 -29.85 -8.57
C GLU A 334 -13.80 -28.41 -8.04
N ILE A 335 -15.00 -27.84 -7.81
CA ILE A 335 -15.13 -26.49 -7.25
C ILE A 335 -14.60 -26.44 -5.80
N ILE A 336 -14.90 -27.46 -4.99
CA ILE A 336 -14.32 -27.57 -3.64
C ILE A 336 -12.79 -27.56 -3.69
N HIS A 337 -12.21 -28.38 -4.57
CA HIS A 337 -10.75 -28.42 -4.74
C HIS A 337 -10.18 -27.07 -5.15
N PHE A 338 -10.82 -26.36 -6.07
CA PHE A 338 -10.43 -25.02 -6.48
C PHE A 338 -10.46 -24.03 -5.30
N VAL A 339 -11.54 -24.00 -4.53
CA VAL A 339 -11.67 -23.09 -3.37
C VAL A 339 -10.62 -23.42 -2.32
N GLN A 340 -10.38 -24.70 -2.03
CA GLN A 340 -9.46 -25.10 -0.96
C GLN A 340 -7.99 -25.07 -1.36
N ARG A 341 -7.66 -25.37 -2.62
CA ARG A 341 -6.27 -25.48 -3.08
C ARG A 341 -5.79 -24.23 -3.80
N ASP A 342 -6.59 -23.74 -4.76
CA ASP A 342 -6.16 -22.64 -5.61
C ASP A 342 -6.43 -21.29 -4.92
N LEU A 343 -7.62 -21.14 -4.27
CA LEU A 343 -7.96 -19.94 -3.49
C LEU A 343 -7.53 -20.03 -2.02
N ARG A 344 -6.94 -21.15 -1.59
CA ARG A 344 -6.42 -21.35 -0.22
C ARG A 344 -7.42 -21.03 0.89
N CYS A 345 -8.71 -21.21 0.63
CA CYS A 345 -9.77 -21.05 1.62
C CYS A 345 -10.24 -22.44 2.07
N ARG A 346 -9.77 -22.89 3.24
CA ARG A 346 -10.01 -24.22 3.77
C ARG A 346 -11.15 -24.20 4.79
N ARG A 347 -11.97 -25.24 4.74
CA ARG A 347 -13.03 -25.49 5.72
C ARG A 347 -12.99 -26.99 6.11
N GLU A 348 -12.81 -27.28 7.39
CA GLU A 348 -12.60 -28.65 7.85
C GLU A 348 -13.89 -29.50 7.71
N ASP A 349 -15.05 -28.92 8.02
CA ASP A 349 -16.35 -29.58 8.02
C ASP A 349 -17.06 -29.56 6.64
N ILE A 350 -16.36 -29.20 5.57
CA ILE A 350 -16.98 -29.06 4.23
C ILE A 350 -17.67 -30.34 3.75
N LYS A 351 -17.16 -31.51 4.17
CA LYS A 351 -17.73 -32.82 3.82
C LYS A 351 -19.03 -33.10 4.53
N ASN A 352 -19.37 -32.34 5.56
CA ASN A 352 -20.60 -32.53 6.35
C ASN A 352 -21.72 -31.60 5.86
N LEU A 353 -21.46 -30.76 4.85
CA LEU A 353 -22.48 -29.89 4.28
C LEU A 353 -23.37 -30.67 3.32
N GLU A 354 -24.68 -30.49 3.46
CA GLU A 354 -25.65 -30.92 2.45
C GLU A 354 -25.43 -30.13 1.15
N ASP A 355 -25.79 -30.72 0.00
CA ASP A 355 -25.52 -30.11 -1.32
C ASP A 355 -26.02 -28.67 -1.44
N ALA A 356 -27.19 -28.36 -0.89
CA ALA A 356 -27.74 -27.00 -0.93
C ALA A 356 -26.89 -26.00 -0.15
N ASP A 357 -26.47 -26.36 1.06
CA ASP A 357 -25.60 -25.50 1.91
C ASP A 357 -24.21 -25.40 1.32
N LEU A 358 -23.71 -26.46 0.73
CA LEU A 358 -22.43 -26.50 0.03
C LEU A 358 -22.43 -25.51 -1.15
N VAL A 359 -23.46 -25.51 -1.97
CA VAL A 359 -23.58 -24.57 -3.10
C VAL A 359 -23.64 -23.13 -2.63
N ILE A 360 -24.41 -22.83 -1.56
CA ILE A 360 -24.45 -21.49 -0.95
C ILE A 360 -23.07 -21.08 -0.47
N TYR A 361 -22.34 -21.96 0.22
CA TYR A 361 -20.99 -21.73 0.69
C TYR A 361 -20.02 -21.46 -0.47
N LEU A 362 -20.01 -22.31 -1.50
CA LEU A 362 -19.12 -22.17 -2.65
C LEU A 362 -19.39 -20.86 -3.40
N ARG A 363 -20.65 -20.50 -3.64
CA ARG A 363 -21.03 -19.21 -4.26
C ARG A 363 -20.50 -18.03 -3.44
N LYS A 364 -20.66 -18.06 -2.12
CA LYS A 364 -20.15 -17.01 -1.23
C LYS A 364 -18.63 -16.88 -1.32
N LYS A 365 -17.89 -18.01 -1.43
CA LYS A 365 -16.41 -17.99 -1.48
C LYS A 365 -15.86 -17.65 -2.87
N LEU A 366 -16.61 -17.88 -3.93
CA LEU A 366 -16.23 -17.56 -5.31
C LEU A 366 -16.58 -16.12 -5.70
N ASN A 367 -17.76 -15.61 -5.25
CA ASN A 367 -18.26 -14.27 -5.64
C ASN A 367 -17.86 -13.20 -4.62
N ARG A 368 -16.59 -12.85 -4.61
CA ARG A 368 -16.02 -11.79 -3.77
C ARG A 368 -14.82 -11.16 -4.45
N PRO A 369 -14.37 -9.96 -4.02
CA PRO A 369 -13.16 -9.36 -4.56
C PRO A 369 -11.97 -10.33 -4.43
N MET A 370 -11.05 -10.24 -5.38
CA MET A 370 -9.85 -11.09 -5.41
C MET A 370 -8.60 -10.21 -5.45
N ARG A 371 -7.52 -10.69 -4.86
CA ARG A 371 -6.21 -10.09 -4.99
C ARG A 371 -5.11 -11.14 -5.12
N ALA A 372 -4.12 -10.84 -5.94
CA ALA A 372 -2.84 -11.52 -5.93
C ALA A 372 -1.76 -10.55 -5.39
N CYS A 373 -0.95 -11.04 -4.46
CA CYS A 373 0.04 -10.23 -3.76
C CYS A 373 1.42 -10.84 -3.96
N GLY A 374 2.38 -10.03 -4.43
CA GLY A 374 3.78 -10.41 -4.44
C GLY A 374 4.30 -10.57 -3.02
N MET A 375 5.04 -11.65 -2.79
CA MET A 375 5.73 -11.93 -1.53
C MET A 375 7.22 -12.09 -1.78
N VAL A 376 8.03 -11.39 -1.02
CA VAL A 376 9.48 -11.38 -1.14
C VAL A 376 10.08 -12.19 0.00
N LYS A 377 11.17 -12.92 -0.27
CA LYS A 377 11.93 -13.60 0.80
C LYS A 377 12.36 -12.61 1.88
N ASN A 378 12.16 -13.01 3.13
CA ASN A 378 12.49 -12.17 4.28
C ASN A 378 14.00 -11.94 4.39
N VAL A 379 14.39 -10.67 4.39
CA VAL A 379 15.78 -10.22 4.53
C VAL A 379 15.95 -9.28 5.72
N GLY A 380 14.99 -9.30 6.66
CA GLY A 380 15.02 -8.47 7.86
C GLY A 380 14.33 -7.11 7.71
N GLU A 381 13.60 -6.88 6.61
CA GLU A 381 12.82 -5.65 6.43
C GLU A 381 11.58 -5.65 7.35
N PRO A 382 11.23 -4.50 7.96
CA PRO A 382 10.01 -4.38 8.75
C PRO A 382 8.78 -4.34 7.85
N GLY A 383 7.72 -5.01 8.27
CA GLY A 383 6.45 -5.00 7.53
C GLY A 383 5.54 -6.17 7.92
N GLY A 384 4.38 -6.22 7.28
CA GLY A 384 3.46 -7.33 7.41
C GLY A 384 3.97 -8.59 6.71
N GLY A 385 3.57 -9.74 7.22
CA GLY A 385 3.90 -11.05 6.66
C GLY A 385 2.66 -11.78 6.14
N PRO A 386 2.87 -12.79 5.27
CA PRO A 386 1.83 -13.68 4.80
C PRO A 386 1.54 -14.79 5.82
N PHE A 387 0.27 -14.98 6.18
CA PHE A 387 -0.18 -15.99 7.14
C PHE A 387 -1.42 -16.73 6.64
N LEU A 388 -1.60 -17.93 7.16
CA LEU A 388 -2.87 -18.66 7.17
C LEU A 388 -3.53 -18.37 8.53
N ALA A 389 -4.70 -17.74 8.51
CA ALA A 389 -5.42 -17.33 9.71
C ALA A 389 -6.86 -17.82 9.70
N TYR A 390 -7.41 -18.04 10.89
CA TYR A 390 -8.82 -18.40 11.07
C TYR A 390 -9.72 -17.17 10.88
N ASN A 391 -10.77 -17.35 10.12
CA ASN A 391 -11.79 -16.35 9.88
C ASN A 391 -13.00 -16.55 10.84
N PRO A 392 -13.85 -15.52 11.05
CA PRO A 392 -15.03 -15.64 11.91
C PRO A 392 -16.01 -16.74 11.50
N ASP A 393 -16.03 -17.14 10.24
CA ASP A 393 -16.89 -18.23 9.71
C ASP A 393 -16.28 -19.64 9.83
N GLY A 394 -15.18 -19.78 10.58
CA GLY A 394 -14.49 -21.05 10.81
C GLY A 394 -13.61 -21.51 9.65
N THR A 395 -13.49 -20.74 8.59
CA THR A 395 -12.54 -21.05 7.50
C THR A 395 -11.13 -20.57 7.84
N VAL A 396 -10.13 -21.20 7.20
CA VAL A 396 -8.74 -20.73 7.23
C VAL A 396 -8.38 -20.19 5.85
N SER A 397 -7.89 -18.97 5.78
CA SER A 397 -7.49 -18.34 4.51
C SER A 397 -6.19 -17.53 4.63
N LEU A 398 -5.66 -17.10 3.48
CA LEU A 398 -4.47 -16.27 3.41
C LEU A 398 -4.78 -14.84 3.86
N GLN A 399 -3.96 -14.32 4.77
CA GLN A 399 -4.04 -12.97 5.34
C GLN A 399 -2.67 -12.32 5.39
N ILE A 400 -2.62 -11.00 5.20
CA ILE A 400 -1.42 -10.20 5.47
C ILE A 400 -1.59 -9.61 6.86
N LEU A 401 -0.68 -9.91 7.78
CA LEU A 401 -0.74 -9.48 9.18
C LEU A 401 0.54 -8.76 9.59
N GLU A 402 0.38 -7.77 10.45
CA GLU A 402 1.48 -7.10 11.12
C GLU A 402 1.65 -7.65 12.54
N SER A 403 2.83 -7.48 13.13
CA SER A 403 3.13 -7.97 14.48
C SER A 403 2.16 -7.47 15.55
N SER A 404 1.62 -6.26 15.40
CA SER A 404 0.62 -5.67 16.30
C SER A 404 -0.72 -6.43 16.32
N GLN A 405 -0.99 -7.24 15.30
CA GLN A 405 -2.23 -8.03 15.18
C GLN A 405 -2.08 -9.46 15.73
N ILE A 406 -0.89 -9.82 16.19
CA ILE A 406 -0.52 -11.16 16.69
C ILE A 406 -0.18 -11.05 18.17
N ASP A 407 -0.64 -12.00 18.99
CA ASP A 407 -0.22 -12.06 20.39
C ASP A 407 1.23 -12.53 20.50
N MET A 408 2.14 -11.58 20.59
CA MET A 408 3.57 -11.85 20.73
C MET A 408 3.98 -12.36 22.12
N ASN A 409 3.04 -12.38 23.11
CA ASN A 409 3.26 -13.01 24.40
C ASN A 409 2.94 -14.52 24.38
N ASP A 410 2.18 -14.97 23.39
CA ASP A 410 1.96 -16.38 23.11
C ASP A 410 3.18 -16.96 22.39
N ALA A 411 3.90 -17.88 23.03
CA ALA A 411 5.15 -18.45 22.52
C ALA A 411 4.97 -19.19 21.18
N GLU A 412 3.82 -19.84 20.96
CA GLU A 412 3.52 -20.55 19.72
C GLU A 412 3.29 -19.58 18.56
N LYS A 413 2.48 -18.54 18.78
CA LYS A 413 2.20 -17.51 17.78
C LYS A 413 3.44 -16.69 17.45
N LYS A 414 4.22 -16.33 18.46
CA LYS A 414 5.52 -15.68 18.25
C LYS A 414 6.44 -16.54 17.41
N ALA A 415 6.55 -17.85 17.68
CA ALA A 415 7.36 -18.76 16.89
C ALA A 415 6.85 -18.89 15.43
N MET A 416 5.52 -18.87 15.22
CA MET A 416 4.96 -18.84 13.86
C MET A 416 5.36 -17.56 13.12
N PHE A 417 5.30 -16.41 13.77
CA PHE A 417 5.71 -15.12 13.21
C PHE A 417 7.20 -15.11 12.85
N GLU A 418 8.06 -15.54 13.77
CA GLU A 418 9.52 -15.55 13.59
C GLU A 418 9.99 -16.56 12.52
N LYS A 419 9.22 -17.63 12.27
CA LYS A 419 9.47 -18.59 11.19
C LYS A 419 9.01 -18.12 9.81
N GLY A 420 8.41 -16.94 9.70
CA GLY A 420 7.97 -16.38 8.43
C GLY A 420 9.11 -16.28 7.41
N THR A 421 8.97 -16.96 6.29
CA THR A 421 10.00 -17.01 5.23
C THR A 421 9.92 -15.84 4.26
N HIS A 422 8.79 -15.14 4.24
CA HIS A 422 8.50 -14.04 3.32
C HIS A 422 7.84 -12.87 4.05
N PHE A 423 7.88 -11.71 3.40
CA PHE A 423 7.15 -10.53 3.84
C PHE A 423 6.38 -9.87 2.68
N ASN A 424 5.44 -8.99 3.03
CA ASN A 424 4.62 -8.24 2.09
C ASN A 424 5.30 -6.93 1.67
N PRO A 425 5.77 -6.78 0.42
CA PRO A 425 6.38 -5.54 -0.09
C PRO A 425 5.32 -4.47 -0.47
N VAL A 426 4.04 -4.75 -0.29
CA VAL A 426 2.90 -3.96 -0.80
C VAL A 426 2.93 -3.87 -2.33
N ASP A 427 2.85 -5.03 -2.95
CA ASP A 427 2.79 -5.22 -4.38
C ASP A 427 1.58 -6.10 -4.73
N LEU A 428 0.43 -5.46 -4.99
CA LEU A 428 -0.85 -6.11 -5.14
C LEU A 428 -1.48 -5.83 -6.50
N VAL A 429 -2.23 -6.82 -6.98
CA VAL A 429 -3.16 -6.67 -8.10
C VAL A 429 -4.54 -7.13 -7.62
N CYS A 430 -5.54 -6.30 -7.82
CA CYS A 430 -6.89 -6.47 -7.28
C CYS A 430 -7.91 -6.57 -8.41
N ALA A 431 -8.85 -7.52 -8.33
CA ALA A 431 -10.00 -7.64 -9.21
C ALA A 431 -11.26 -7.31 -8.41
N ILE A 432 -11.96 -6.24 -8.80
CA ILE A 432 -13.00 -5.60 -7.99
C ILE A 432 -14.40 -5.63 -8.63
N ARG A 433 -14.62 -6.50 -9.63
CA ARG A 433 -15.92 -6.75 -10.23
C ARG A 433 -16.34 -8.20 -10.06
N ASP A 434 -17.66 -8.42 -9.95
CA ASP A 434 -18.25 -9.73 -9.92
C ASP A 434 -18.33 -10.35 -11.33
N TYR A 435 -18.74 -11.63 -11.40
CA TYR A 435 -18.86 -12.38 -12.66
C TYR A 435 -19.96 -11.85 -13.62
N LYS A 436 -20.83 -10.95 -13.14
CA LYS A 436 -21.84 -10.23 -13.93
C LYS A 436 -21.35 -8.85 -14.39
N GLY A 437 -20.12 -8.47 -14.04
CA GLY A 437 -19.54 -7.18 -14.37
C GLY A 437 -19.89 -6.04 -13.41
N ASN A 438 -20.64 -6.32 -12.34
CA ASN A 438 -20.96 -5.30 -11.34
C ASN A 438 -19.77 -5.05 -10.43
N LYS A 439 -19.60 -3.80 -10.04
CA LYS A 439 -18.56 -3.42 -9.07
C LYS A 439 -18.97 -3.91 -7.66
N PHE A 440 -18.02 -4.52 -6.95
CA PHE A 440 -18.21 -4.81 -5.53
C PHE A 440 -18.23 -3.54 -4.68
N ASN A 441 -19.05 -3.53 -3.63
CA ASN A 441 -18.87 -2.58 -2.54
C ASN A 441 -17.81 -3.15 -1.59
N LEU A 442 -16.57 -2.65 -1.72
CA LEU A 442 -15.41 -3.17 -0.99
C LEU A 442 -15.54 -3.04 0.53
N LEU A 443 -16.35 -2.10 1.01
CA LEU A 443 -16.57 -1.89 2.43
C LEU A 443 -17.28 -3.05 3.13
N ASN A 444 -18.00 -3.87 2.36
CA ASN A 444 -18.65 -5.08 2.88
C ASN A 444 -17.68 -6.22 3.19
N TYR A 445 -16.42 -6.09 2.79
CA TYR A 445 -15.38 -7.13 2.90
C TYR A 445 -14.28 -6.75 3.90
N VAL A 446 -14.49 -5.68 4.68
CA VAL A 446 -13.58 -5.20 5.72
C VAL A 446 -13.85 -5.94 7.03
N ASP A 447 -12.81 -6.50 7.63
CA ASP A 447 -12.88 -6.99 9.02
C ASP A 447 -12.57 -5.86 10.00
N LYS A 448 -13.62 -5.27 10.55
CA LYS A 448 -13.51 -4.13 11.49
C LYS A 448 -12.83 -4.50 12.81
N ALA A 449 -12.75 -5.80 13.15
CA ALA A 449 -12.09 -6.28 14.36
C ALA A 449 -10.55 -6.28 14.27
N THR A 450 -9.98 -5.93 13.12
CA THR A 450 -8.53 -5.94 12.87
C THR A 450 -7.87 -4.56 12.94
N GLY A 451 -8.58 -3.54 13.44
CA GLY A 451 -7.97 -2.27 13.82
C GLY A 451 -6.96 -2.43 14.98
N PHE A 452 -6.28 -1.37 15.34
CA PHE A 452 -5.42 -1.36 16.52
C PHE A 452 -5.34 0.04 17.16
N ILE A 453 -4.87 0.08 18.40
CA ILE A 453 -4.69 1.30 19.17
C ILE A 453 -3.20 1.63 19.19
N SER A 454 -2.84 2.84 18.78
CA SER A 454 -1.49 3.38 18.88
C SER A 454 -1.44 4.51 19.90
N TYR A 455 -0.31 4.60 20.62
CA TYR A 455 -0.07 5.65 21.60
C TYR A 455 0.73 6.78 20.95
N LYS A 456 0.26 8.00 21.16
CA LYS A 456 0.83 9.22 20.58
C LYS A 456 0.90 10.30 21.66
N SER A 457 1.43 11.46 21.29
CA SER A 457 1.37 12.65 22.14
C SER A 457 1.00 13.88 21.30
N LYS A 458 0.36 14.85 21.93
CA LYS A 458 0.10 16.18 21.37
C LYS A 458 0.26 17.23 22.47
N ASN A 459 1.12 18.23 22.21
CA ASN A 459 1.40 19.30 23.17
C ASN A 459 1.80 18.79 24.56
N GLY A 460 2.61 17.70 24.60
CA GLY A 460 3.08 17.08 25.83
C GLY A 460 2.05 16.19 26.56
N LYS A 461 0.85 16.03 26.03
CA LYS A 461 -0.20 15.15 26.57
C LYS A 461 -0.24 13.84 25.78
N GLU A 462 -0.25 12.72 26.51
CA GLU A 462 -0.44 11.40 25.91
C GLU A 462 -1.87 11.21 25.41
N LEU A 463 -2.03 10.49 24.32
CA LEU A 463 -3.32 10.13 23.75
C LEU A 463 -3.29 8.76 23.08
N LYS A 464 -4.45 8.17 22.96
CA LYS A 464 -4.71 6.96 22.17
C LYS A 464 -5.26 7.37 20.80
N ALA A 465 -4.72 6.79 19.73
CA ALA A 465 -5.21 6.93 18.39
C ALA A 465 -5.72 5.58 17.88
N LEU A 466 -6.90 5.59 17.27
CA LEU A 466 -7.48 4.43 16.63
C LEU A 466 -6.98 4.34 15.18
N GLU A 467 -6.36 3.24 14.85
CA GLU A 467 -5.94 2.93 13.48
C GLU A 467 -6.98 1.98 12.86
N LEU A 468 -7.51 2.35 11.71
CA LEU A 468 -8.45 1.51 10.96
C LEU A 468 -7.75 0.23 10.45
N PRO A 469 -8.52 -0.85 10.14
CA PRO A 469 -7.95 -2.02 9.47
C PRO A 469 -7.15 -1.62 8.24
N GLY A 470 -5.86 -1.97 8.19
CA GLY A 470 -4.97 -1.53 7.13
C GLY A 470 -5.44 -1.94 5.74
N LEU A 471 -5.16 -1.14 4.70
CA LEU A 471 -5.67 -1.32 3.34
C LEU A 471 -5.42 -2.73 2.79
N TRP A 472 -4.20 -3.24 2.92
CA TRP A 472 -3.83 -4.60 2.49
C TRP A 472 -3.89 -5.66 3.60
N ASN A 473 -4.32 -5.28 4.80
CA ASN A 473 -4.55 -6.16 5.95
C ASN A 473 -6.06 -6.42 6.11
N GLY A 474 -6.65 -5.98 7.20
CA GLY A 474 -8.05 -6.21 7.52
C GLY A 474 -9.07 -5.60 6.57
N SER A 475 -8.72 -4.53 5.83
CA SER A 475 -9.62 -3.97 4.81
C SER A 475 -9.86 -4.91 3.63
N MET A 476 -8.97 -5.87 3.39
CA MET A 476 -9.11 -6.90 2.35
C MET A 476 -9.21 -8.32 2.97
N SER A 477 -9.65 -8.43 4.21
CA SER A 477 -9.69 -9.70 4.95
C SER A 477 -10.64 -10.73 4.30
N ASP A 478 -11.84 -10.32 3.89
CA ASP A 478 -12.81 -11.24 3.25
C ASP A 478 -12.69 -11.27 1.71
N TRP A 479 -11.48 -11.04 1.19
CA TRP A 479 -11.15 -11.22 -0.22
C TRP A 479 -10.57 -12.60 -0.50
N SER A 480 -10.72 -13.09 -1.72
CA SER A 480 -9.90 -14.22 -2.19
C SER A 480 -8.48 -13.74 -2.42
N THR A 481 -7.55 -14.23 -1.60
CA THR A 481 -6.15 -13.80 -1.59
C THR A 481 -5.25 -14.91 -2.12
N ILE A 482 -4.34 -14.56 -3.02
CA ILE A 482 -3.30 -15.43 -3.55
C ILE A 482 -1.95 -14.78 -3.27
N PHE A 483 -1.00 -15.50 -2.70
CA PHE A 483 0.38 -15.06 -2.54
C PHE A 483 1.25 -15.67 -3.62
N VAL A 484 2.04 -14.82 -4.29
CA VAL A 484 2.95 -15.22 -5.37
C VAL A 484 4.36 -14.81 -5.00
N GLU A 485 5.31 -15.73 -5.03
CA GLU A 485 6.72 -15.38 -4.81
C GLU A 485 7.22 -14.45 -5.92
N VAL A 486 7.86 -13.36 -5.52
CA VAL A 486 8.54 -12.41 -6.40
C VAL A 486 9.96 -12.14 -5.89
N PRO A 487 10.92 -11.84 -6.76
CA PRO A 487 12.30 -11.61 -6.33
C PRO A 487 12.45 -10.31 -5.54
N LEU A 488 13.49 -10.24 -4.72
CA LEU A 488 13.84 -9.05 -3.94
C LEU A 488 14.06 -7.81 -4.83
N SER A 489 14.49 -7.99 -6.07
CA SER A 489 14.67 -6.91 -7.05
C SER A 489 13.41 -6.09 -7.33
N THR A 490 12.22 -6.61 -7.00
CA THR A 490 10.93 -5.87 -7.11
C THR A 490 10.64 -4.95 -5.92
N PHE A 491 11.47 -5.00 -4.86
CA PHE A 491 11.27 -4.25 -3.62
C PHE A 491 12.45 -3.34 -3.30
N ASN A 492 12.32 -2.07 -3.64
CA ASN A 492 13.36 -1.06 -3.48
C ASN A 492 12.78 0.24 -2.88
N PRO A 493 12.21 0.20 -1.67
CA PRO A 493 11.59 1.37 -1.07
C PRO A 493 12.65 2.37 -0.59
N VAL A 494 12.32 3.65 -0.66
CA VAL A 494 13.11 4.73 -0.06
C VAL A 494 12.52 5.09 1.30
N LYS A 495 13.07 4.56 2.37
CA LYS A 495 12.65 4.82 3.76
C LYS A 495 13.37 6.02 4.36
N THR A 496 14.66 6.16 4.07
CA THR A 496 15.51 7.27 4.47
C THR A 496 16.14 7.94 3.24
N VAL A 497 16.62 9.17 3.37
CA VAL A 497 17.25 9.88 2.25
C VAL A 497 18.49 9.12 1.74
N ASN A 498 19.24 8.47 2.63
CA ASN A 498 20.43 7.70 2.25
C ASN A 498 20.11 6.39 1.49
N ASP A 499 18.85 5.95 1.46
CA ASP A 499 18.46 4.83 0.60
C ASP A 499 18.62 5.18 -0.89
N LEU A 500 18.51 6.47 -1.24
CA LEU A 500 18.78 6.95 -2.59
C LEU A 500 20.25 6.77 -3.04
N LEU A 501 21.16 6.51 -2.10
CA LEU A 501 22.58 6.20 -2.38
C LEU A 501 22.82 4.70 -2.62
N ARG A 502 21.79 3.87 -2.50
CA ARG A 502 21.91 2.45 -2.84
C ARG A 502 22.04 2.29 -4.36
N GLU A 503 22.78 1.27 -4.80
CA GLU A 503 22.97 0.96 -6.22
C GLU A 503 21.65 0.91 -7.00
N GLN A 504 20.57 0.43 -6.36
CA GLN A 504 19.25 0.30 -6.96
C GLN A 504 18.61 1.66 -7.33
N HIS A 505 19.13 2.77 -6.83
CA HIS A 505 18.61 4.12 -7.07
C HIS A 505 19.59 5.04 -7.81
N GLN A 506 20.79 4.54 -8.13
CA GLN A 506 21.85 5.30 -8.83
C GLN A 506 21.85 5.06 -10.35
#